data_40ce3af1e91aff9d2dc2c097b0a2ea1c
#
_entry.id   40ce3af1e91aff9d2dc2c097b0a2ea1c
#
_cell.length_a   1.000
_cell.length_b   1.000
_cell.length_c   1.000
_cell.angle_alpha   90.00
_cell.angle_beta   90.00
_cell.angle_gamma   90.00
#
_symmetry.space_group_name_H-M   'P 1'
#
loop_
_entity.id
_entity.type
_entity.pdbx_description
1 polymer ?
#
loop_
_entity_poly.entity_id
_entity_poly.type
_entity_poly.pdbx_seq_one_letter_code
_entity_poly.pdbx_strand_id
1 'polypeptide(L)'
;MKGLQTAEAMLEAADADFHVAIAGVAAVDVDGQVILDLDGKPLMVEDSRATVRINKDGTYDALSTVGTRYVVQQNLDCLNRALDIVNSRGDAIVDTCGVLKGGREFFASIDLGGLIIDPTGVNDKIERFLLVRNGHDGKTPITYANTSVRAVCK
;
A
#
# COMPACT_ATOMS: atom_id res chain seq x y z
N MET A 1 5.71 7.78 -14.39
CA MET A 1 4.58 8.54 -13.79
C MET A 1 4.73 10.06 -13.89
N LYS A 2 5.65 10.55 -14.67
CA LYS A 2 5.79 11.99 -14.91
C LYS A 2 4.50 12.55 -15.54
N GLY A 3 3.96 13.61 -14.97
CA GLY A 3 2.74 14.27 -15.45
C GLY A 3 1.46 13.94 -14.69
N LEU A 4 1.48 12.98 -13.76
CA LEU A 4 0.36 12.69 -12.87
C LEU A 4 0.52 13.54 -11.60
N GLN A 5 -0.47 14.38 -11.28
CA GLN A 5 -0.37 15.36 -10.21
C GLN A 5 -1.20 15.03 -8.97
N THR A 6 -2.13 14.07 -9.05
CA THR A 6 -2.99 13.71 -7.92
C THR A 6 -2.67 12.32 -7.38
N ALA A 7 -2.87 12.12 -6.08
CA ALA A 7 -2.71 10.81 -5.47
C ALA A 7 -3.63 9.77 -6.11
N GLU A 8 -4.88 10.16 -6.41
CA GLU A 8 -5.88 9.31 -7.06
C GLU A 8 -5.41 8.84 -8.44
N ALA A 9 -4.89 9.75 -9.26
CA ALA A 9 -4.38 9.40 -10.60
C ALA A 9 -3.17 8.48 -10.55
N MET A 10 -2.29 8.67 -9.58
CA MET A 10 -1.13 7.82 -9.37
C MET A 10 -1.54 6.40 -8.96
N LEU A 11 -2.49 6.27 -8.04
CA LEU A 11 -3.00 4.98 -7.62
C LEU A 11 -3.71 4.26 -8.76
N GLU A 12 -4.50 4.97 -9.55
CA GLU A 12 -5.17 4.39 -10.73
C GLU A 12 -4.15 3.84 -11.73
N ALA A 13 -3.13 4.62 -12.06
CA ALA A 13 -2.07 4.20 -12.97
C ALA A 13 -1.28 2.97 -12.46
N ALA A 14 -1.19 2.79 -11.16
CA ALA A 14 -0.48 1.69 -10.52
C ALA A 14 -1.38 0.48 -10.21
N ASP A 15 -2.67 0.52 -10.58
CA ASP A 15 -3.68 -0.47 -10.19
C ASP A 15 -3.76 -0.64 -8.66
N ALA A 16 -3.59 0.46 -7.93
CA ALA A 16 -3.56 0.51 -6.48
C ALA A 16 -4.74 1.28 -5.87
N ASP A 17 -5.71 1.68 -6.69
CA ASP A 17 -6.87 2.48 -6.29
C ASP A 17 -8.06 1.64 -5.80
N PHE A 18 -7.85 0.36 -5.58
CA PHE A 18 -8.87 -0.51 -5.01
C PHE A 18 -9.14 -0.17 -3.54
N HIS A 19 -10.33 -0.48 -3.09
CA HIS A 19 -10.72 -0.41 -1.69
C HIS A 19 -10.47 -1.75 -1.01
N VAL A 20 -10.02 -1.71 0.24
CA VAL A 20 -9.86 -2.92 1.06
C VAL A 20 -10.90 -2.90 2.16
N ALA A 21 -11.65 -4.00 2.28
CA ALA A 21 -12.68 -4.15 3.30
C ALA A 21 -12.34 -5.31 4.23
N ILE A 22 -12.94 -5.29 5.41
CA ILE A 22 -12.91 -6.41 6.36
C ILE A 22 -14.14 -7.29 6.12
N ALA A 23 -13.93 -8.58 6.00
CA ALA A 23 -14.98 -9.58 5.84
C ALA A 23 -14.86 -10.66 6.91
N GLY A 24 -15.96 -11.36 7.17
CA GLY A 24 -15.94 -12.55 8.01
C GLY A 24 -15.24 -13.73 7.33
N VAL A 25 -14.88 -14.74 8.12
CA VAL A 25 -14.27 -15.98 7.63
C VAL A 25 -15.21 -17.13 7.96
N ALA A 26 -15.62 -17.87 6.94
CA ALA A 26 -16.46 -19.05 7.08
C ALA A 26 -15.65 -20.33 6.84
N ALA A 27 -16.05 -21.41 7.51
CA ALA A 27 -15.44 -22.71 7.30
C ALA A 27 -15.97 -23.37 6.02
N VAL A 28 -15.09 -23.99 5.28
CA VAL A 28 -15.43 -24.80 4.11
C VAL A 28 -14.90 -26.23 4.32
N ASP A 29 -15.60 -27.21 3.75
CA ASP A 29 -15.12 -28.60 3.77
C ASP A 29 -14.00 -28.84 2.74
N VAL A 30 -13.55 -30.09 2.67
CA VAL A 30 -12.45 -30.46 1.76
C VAL A 30 -12.81 -30.30 0.28
N ASP A 31 -14.09 -30.28 -0.06
CA ASP A 31 -14.59 -30.08 -1.42
C ASP A 31 -14.87 -28.61 -1.74
N GLY A 32 -14.60 -27.71 -0.79
CA GLY A 32 -14.82 -26.27 -0.95
C GLY A 32 -16.26 -25.83 -0.69
N GLN A 33 -17.11 -26.70 -0.15
CA GLN A 33 -18.49 -26.36 0.22
C GLN A 33 -18.53 -25.66 1.57
N VAL A 34 -19.33 -24.59 1.67
CA VAL A 34 -19.50 -23.86 2.93
C VAL A 34 -20.21 -24.78 3.94
N ILE A 35 -19.59 -24.93 5.10
CA ILE A 35 -20.20 -25.66 6.23
C ILE A 35 -21.27 -24.77 6.87
N LEU A 36 -22.45 -25.29 7.08
CA LEU A 36 -23.56 -24.55 7.69
C LEU A 36 -23.71 -24.91 9.18
N ASP A 37 -24.11 -23.91 9.96
CA ASP A 37 -24.46 -24.11 11.36
C ASP A 37 -25.90 -24.71 11.50
N LEU A 38 -26.39 -24.86 12.74
CA LEU A 38 -27.70 -25.41 13.01
C LEU A 38 -28.86 -24.56 12.47
N ASP A 39 -28.62 -23.27 12.25
CA ASP A 39 -29.60 -22.32 11.69
C ASP A 39 -29.53 -22.22 10.16
N GLY A 40 -28.70 -23.03 9.52
CA GLY A 40 -28.50 -23.01 8.07
C GLY A 40 -27.65 -21.85 7.55
N LYS A 41 -26.94 -21.16 8.43
CA LYS A 41 -26.02 -20.05 8.08
C LYS A 41 -24.61 -20.57 8.00
N PRO A 42 -23.71 -19.89 7.23
CA PRO A 42 -22.30 -20.26 7.21
C PRO A 42 -21.70 -20.34 8.61
N LEU A 43 -20.92 -21.39 8.85
CA LEU A 43 -20.21 -21.57 10.11
C LEU A 43 -19.03 -20.61 10.15
N MET A 44 -19.13 -19.59 10.98
CA MET A 44 -18.14 -18.51 11.05
C MET A 44 -17.00 -18.87 11.99
N VAL A 45 -15.79 -18.45 11.60
CA VAL A 45 -14.60 -18.46 12.46
C VAL A 45 -14.54 -17.14 13.21
N GLU A 46 -14.74 -17.18 14.53
CA GLU A 46 -14.91 -15.96 15.33
C GLU A 46 -13.63 -15.16 15.54
N ASP A 47 -12.46 -15.83 15.58
CA ASP A 47 -11.18 -15.23 15.91
C ASP A 47 -10.46 -14.61 14.72
N SER A 48 -11.02 -14.72 13.54
CA SER A 48 -10.38 -14.29 12.31
C SER A 48 -11.30 -13.43 11.47
N ARG A 49 -10.70 -12.51 10.74
CA ARG A 49 -11.32 -11.73 9.67
C ARG A 49 -10.49 -11.88 8.41
N ALA A 50 -11.08 -11.57 7.28
CA ALA A 50 -10.36 -11.51 6.01
C ALA A 50 -10.25 -10.05 5.56
N THR A 51 -9.12 -9.71 4.99
CA THR A 51 -9.02 -8.50 4.17
C THR A 51 -9.33 -8.89 2.74
N VAL A 52 -10.23 -8.14 2.11
CA VAL A 52 -10.65 -8.36 0.73
C VAL A 52 -10.47 -7.11 -0.09
N ARG A 53 -9.97 -7.28 -1.30
CA ARG A 53 -9.85 -6.24 -2.29
C ARG A 53 -11.15 -6.14 -3.07
N ILE A 54 -11.73 -4.95 -3.13
CA ILE A 54 -12.91 -4.66 -3.95
C ILE A 54 -12.44 -4.03 -5.24
N ASN A 55 -12.63 -4.72 -6.35
CA ASN A 55 -12.22 -4.27 -7.66
C ASN A 55 -13.26 -3.33 -8.28
N LYS A 56 -12.86 -2.55 -9.29
CA LYS A 56 -13.76 -1.60 -9.96
C LYS A 56 -14.96 -2.26 -10.65
N ASP A 57 -14.79 -3.49 -11.10
CA ASP A 57 -15.87 -4.28 -11.72
C ASP A 57 -16.83 -4.93 -10.71
N GLY A 58 -16.64 -4.67 -9.42
CA GLY A 58 -17.44 -5.23 -8.34
C GLY A 58 -17.03 -6.62 -7.89
N THR A 59 -15.97 -7.19 -8.45
CA THR A 59 -15.42 -8.47 -7.99
C THR A 59 -14.57 -8.29 -6.74
N TYR A 60 -14.35 -9.40 -6.02
CA TYR A 60 -13.59 -9.42 -4.78
C TYR A 60 -12.42 -10.38 -4.90
N ASP A 61 -11.28 -9.99 -4.35
CA ASP A 61 -10.14 -10.87 -4.16
C ASP A 61 -9.78 -10.95 -2.68
N ALA A 62 -9.62 -12.15 -2.16
CA ALA A 62 -9.17 -12.35 -0.80
C ALA A 62 -7.67 -12.01 -0.71
N LEU A 63 -7.29 -11.17 0.24
CA LEU A 63 -5.90 -10.78 0.43
C LEU A 63 -5.24 -11.61 1.53
N SER A 64 -5.80 -11.60 2.74
CA SER A 64 -5.22 -12.32 3.87
C SER A 64 -6.24 -12.51 4.98
N THR A 65 -5.86 -13.29 5.98
CA THR A 65 -6.56 -13.33 7.25
C THR A 65 -5.86 -12.47 8.28
N VAL A 66 -6.64 -11.80 9.11
CA VAL A 66 -6.17 -10.87 10.15
C VAL A 66 -6.94 -11.10 11.43
N GLY A 67 -6.45 -10.57 12.54
CA GLY A 67 -7.16 -10.62 13.82
C GLY A 67 -8.39 -9.70 13.85
N THR A 68 -9.21 -9.86 14.87
CA THR A 68 -10.47 -9.11 15.02
C THR A 68 -10.26 -7.61 15.31
N ARG A 69 -9.06 -7.22 15.74
CA ARG A 69 -8.71 -5.82 16.05
C ARG A 69 -7.98 -5.12 14.91
N TYR A 70 -7.76 -5.81 13.80
CA TYR A 70 -7.04 -5.23 12.67
C TYR A 70 -7.86 -4.08 12.06
N VAL A 71 -7.19 -2.96 11.82
CA VAL A 71 -7.76 -1.78 11.18
C VAL A 71 -7.11 -1.62 9.81
N VAL A 72 -7.94 -1.55 8.77
CA VAL A 72 -7.46 -1.34 7.41
C VAL A 72 -7.06 0.12 7.23
N GLN A 73 -5.87 0.33 6.67
CA GLN A 73 -5.45 1.63 6.16
C GLN A 73 -5.54 1.58 4.62
N GLN A 74 -6.37 2.41 4.03
CA GLN A 74 -6.51 2.46 2.57
C GLN A 74 -5.25 3.01 1.92
N ASN A 75 -4.94 2.54 0.71
CA ASN A 75 -3.76 3.01 -0.02
C ASN A 75 -3.80 4.52 -0.27
N LEU A 76 -4.98 5.06 -0.60
CA LEU A 76 -5.16 6.49 -0.82
C LEU A 76 -4.84 7.31 0.44
N ASP A 77 -5.35 6.88 1.60
CA ASP A 77 -5.12 7.60 2.86
C ASP A 77 -3.64 7.54 3.25
N CYS A 78 -3.00 6.40 3.02
CA CYS A 78 -1.57 6.22 3.25
C CYS A 78 -0.73 7.16 2.38
N LEU A 79 -1.04 7.23 1.08
CA LEU A 79 -0.33 8.10 0.15
C LEU A 79 -0.60 9.58 0.44
N ASN A 80 -1.83 9.97 0.73
CA ASN A 80 -2.18 11.35 1.09
C ASN A 80 -1.47 11.80 2.36
N ARG A 81 -1.39 10.94 3.35
CA ARG A 81 -0.66 11.25 4.59
C ARG A 81 0.83 11.48 4.33
N ALA A 82 1.43 10.67 3.47
CA ALA A 82 2.82 10.85 3.07
C ALA A 82 3.02 12.17 2.31
N LEU A 83 2.13 12.50 1.40
CA LEU A 83 2.19 13.75 0.64
C LEU A 83 2.00 14.98 1.56
N ASP A 84 1.13 14.89 2.56
CA ASP A 84 0.94 15.97 3.54
C ASP A 84 2.21 16.23 4.36
N ILE A 85 2.91 15.16 4.76
CA ILE A 85 4.18 15.28 5.49
C ILE A 85 5.24 16.03 4.67
N VAL A 86 5.29 15.79 3.36
CA VAL A 86 6.33 16.35 2.49
C VAL A 86 5.92 17.64 1.80
N ASN A 87 4.62 17.92 1.61
CA ASN A 87 4.12 19.14 0.95
C ASN A 87 4.39 20.42 1.75
N SER A 88 4.68 20.31 3.03
CA SER A 88 5.21 21.44 3.80
C SER A 88 6.55 21.95 3.26
N ARG A 89 7.18 21.20 2.34
CA ARG A 89 8.47 21.53 1.71
C ARG A 89 8.37 21.96 0.24
N GLY A 90 7.17 21.88 -0.38
CA GLY A 90 6.85 22.51 -1.68
C GLY A 90 7.22 21.76 -2.95
N ASP A 91 8.11 20.75 -2.93
CA ASP A 91 8.71 20.19 -4.14
C ASP A 91 8.55 18.66 -4.28
N ALA A 92 7.72 18.05 -3.45
CA ALA A 92 7.60 16.60 -3.42
C ALA A 92 6.73 16.06 -4.57
N ILE A 93 7.27 15.12 -5.31
CA ILE A 93 6.61 14.46 -6.44
C ILE A 93 6.62 12.96 -6.19
N VAL A 94 5.46 12.30 -6.37
CA VAL A 94 5.42 10.85 -6.37
C VAL A 94 6.20 10.33 -7.58
N ASP A 95 7.29 9.63 -7.30
CA ASP A 95 8.18 9.08 -8.33
C ASP A 95 7.62 7.75 -8.84
N THR A 96 7.28 6.87 -7.93
CA THR A 96 6.82 5.53 -8.24
C THR A 96 5.80 5.07 -7.20
N CYS A 97 4.82 4.29 -7.63
CA CYS A 97 3.99 3.51 -6.71
C CYS A 97 3.52 2.22 -7.38
N GLY A 98 3.17 1.25 -6.58
CA GLY A 98 2.73 -0.03 -7.08
C GLY A 98 2.19 -0.93 -5.98
N VAL A 99 1.73 -2.09 -6.40
CA VAL A 99 1.25 -3.13 -5.48
C VAL A 99 2.03 -4.42 -5.72
N LEU A 100 2.18 -5.17 -4.65
CA LEU A 100 2.84 -6.47 -4.65
C LEU A 100 1.87 -7.52 -4.10
N LYS A 101 2.11 -8.78 -4.47
CA LYS A 101 1.36 -9.93 -3.97
C LYS A 101 -0.16 -9.78 -4.17
N GLY A 102 -0.58 -9.34 -5.37
CA GLY A 102 -1.99 -9.20 -5.72
C GLY A 102 -2.74 -8.08 -4.99
N GLY A 103 -2.02 -7.14 -4.39
CA GLY A 103 -2.60 -6.04 -3.62
C GLY A 103 -2.44 -6.18 -2.11
N ARG A 104 -1.77 -7.24 -1.63
CA ARG A 104 -1.49 -7.41 -0.19
C ARG A 104 -0.55 -6.35 0.36
N GLU A 105 0.34 -5.85 -0.47
CA GLU A 105 1.27 -4.78 -0.13
C GLU A 105 1.19 -3.66 -1.15
N PHE A 106 1.22 -2.44 -0.67
CA PHE A 106 1.32 -1.22 -1.46
C PHE A 106 2.62 -0.51 -1.10
N PHE A 107 3.27 0.07 -2.10
CA PHE A 107 4.45 0.90 -1.88
C PHE A 107 4.39 2.16 -2.73
N ALA A 108 5.03 3.21 -2.26
CA ALA A 108 5.25 4.43 -3.02
C ALA A 108 6.62 5.02 -2.68
N SER A 109 7.20 5.70 -3.64
CA SER A 109 8.42 6.46 -3.49
C SER A 109 8.13 7.91 -3.87
N ILE A 110 8.42 8.82 -2.95
CA ILE A 110 8.22 10.26 -3.14
C ILE A 110 9.58 10.92 -3.26
N ASP A 111 9.82 11.60 -4.36
CA ASP A 111 11.06 12.33 -4.59
C ASP A 111 11.04 13.63 -3.75
N LEU A 112 12.01 13.76 -2.86
CA LEU A 112 12.15 14.90 -1.95
C LEU A 112 13.10 15.98 -2.49
N GLY A 113 13.60 15.81 -3.72
CA GLY A 113 14.60 16.68 -4.31
C GLY A 113 16.03 16.23 -4.02
N GLY A 114 16.93 16.58 -4.94
CA GLY A 114 18.34 16.25 -4.83
C GLY A 114 19.12 17.28 -4.03
N LEU A 115 20.20 16.84 -3.40
CA LEU A 115 21.24 17.67 -2.81
C LEU A 115 22.52 17.45 -3.59
N ILE A 116 23.20 18.55 -3.95
CA ILE A 116 24.56 18.48 -4.48
C ILE A 116 25.51 18.70 -3.31
N ILE A 117 26.29 17.66 -2.99
CA ILE A 117 27.37 17.75 -2.02
C ILE A 117 28.66 17.74 -2.81
N ASP A 118 29.39 18.85 -2.76
CA ASP A 118 30.64 18.99 -3.47
C ASP A 118 31.75 19.45 -2.54
N PRO A 119 32.14 18.61 -1.55
CA PRO A 119 33.25 19.00 -0.65
C PRO A 119 34.63 18.94 -1.32
N THR A 120 34.74 18.32 -2.51
CA THR A 120 36.02 18.09 -3.19
C THR A 120 36.01 18.48 -4.66
N GLY A 121 34.97 19.18 -5.15
CA GLY A 121 34.87 19.58 -6.55
C GLY A 121 34.38 18.44 -7.49
N VAL A 122 33.79 17.38 -6.97
CA VAL A 122 33.40 16.20 -7.74
C VAL A 122 31.91 16.15 -8.09
N ASN A 123 31.10 17.13 -7.70
CA ASN A 123 29.65 17.25 -7.97
C ASN A 123 28.87 15.99 -7.59
N ASP A 124 29.01 15.55 -6.36
CA ASP A 124 28.24 14.42 -5.85
C ASP A 124 26.76 14.80 -5.70
N LYS A 125 25.90 14.18 -6.51
CA LYS A 125 24.46 14.35 -6.42
C LYS A 125 23.87 13.24 -5.54
N ILE A 126 23.17 13.65 -4.49
CA ILE A 126 22.39 12.74 -3.63
C ILE A 126 20.91 12.99 -3.90
N GLU A 127 20.20 11.94 -4.31
CA GLU A 127 18.74 11.95 -4.44
C GLU A 127 18.12 11.41 -3.16
N ARG A 128 17.08 12.10 -2.68
CA ARG A 128 16.39 11.74 -1.45
C ARG A 128 14.94 11.34 -1.76
N PHE A 129 14.50 10.29 -1.11
CA PHE A 129 13.16 9.77 -1.26
C PHE A 129 12.52 9.50 0.09
N LEU A 130 11.21 9.68 0.16
CA LEU A 130 10.38 9.10 1.21
C LEU A 130 9.75 7.82 0.67
N LEU A 131 10.08 6.69 1.29
CA LEU A 131 9.47 5.41 0.97
C LEU A 131 8.26 5.20 1.86
N VAL A 132 7.16 4.81 1.24
CA VAL A 132 5.89 4.50 1.92
C VAL A 132 5.57 3.05 1.65
N ARG A 133 5.21 2.31 2.67
CA ARG A 133 4.77 0.93 2.56
C ARG A 133 3.53 0.73 3.40
N ASN A 134 2.53 0.06 2.82
CA ASN A 134 1.28 -0.28 3.48
C ASN A 134 0.95 -1.74 3.22
N GLY A 135 0.65 -2.49 4.25
CA GLY A 135 0.25 -3.89 4.14
C GLY A 135 -1.21 -4.10 4.50
N HIS A 136 -1.85 -5.01 3.78
CA HIS A 136 -3.22 -5.46 4.04
C HIS A 136 -3.26 -6.91 4.52
N ASP A 137 -2.12 -7.46 4.90
CA ASP A 137 -1.95 -8.87 5.30
C ASP A 137 -1.86 -9.06 6.83
N GLY A 138 -1.93 -7.99 7.59
CA GLY A 138 -1.77 -8.03 9.04
C GLY A 138 -0.34 -8.25 9.54
N LYS A 139 0.62 -8.37 8.62
CA LYS A 139 2.03 -8.67 8.94
C LYS A 139 2.97 -7.52 8.59
N THR A 140 2.57 -6.71 7.62
CA THR A 140 3.39 -5.59 7.13
C THR A 140 2.88 -4.30 7.76
N PRO A 141 3.64 -3.69 8.68
CA PRO A 141 3.24 -2.42 9.26
C PRO A 141 3.32 -1.30 8.23
N ILE A 142 2.53 -0.24 8.45
CA ILE A 142 2.68 0.99 7.69
C ILE A 142 4.04 1.58 8.03
N THR A 143 4.83 1.85 7.01
CA THR A 143 6.20 2.34 7.18
C THR A 143 6.42 3.58 6.31
N TYR A 144 7.01 4.60 6.91
CA TYR A 144 7.50 5.79 6.22
C TYR A 144 8.99 5.89 6.52
N ALA A 145 9.84 5.78 5.50
CA ALA A 145 11.28 5.75 5.67
C ALA A 145 11.96 6.70 4.69
N ASN A 146 12.86 7.53 5.23
CA ASN A 146 13.74 8.35 4.39
C ASN A 146 14.88 7.49 3.86
N THR A 147 15.19 7.67 2.59
CA THR A 147 16.34 7.03 1.97
C THR A 147 17.07 8.01 1.06
N SER A 148 18.35 7.78 0.87
CA SER A 148 19.21 8.56 0.01
C SER A 148 19.93 7.65 -0.97
N VAL A 149 19.99 8.06 -2.23
CA VAL A 149 20.74 7.36 -3.26
C VAL A 149 21.80 8.30 -3.79
N ARG A 150 23.06 7.86 -3.72
CA ARG A 150 24.17 8.58 -4.30
C ARG A 150 24.32 8.18 -5.76
N ALA A 151 24.17 9.14 -6.66
CA ALA A 151 24.47 8.91 -8.06
C ALA A 151 25.99 8.91 -8.22
N VAL A 152 26.56 7.77 -8.59
CA VAL A 152 27.96 7.68 -8.97
C VAL A 152 28.04 7.88 -10.47
N CYS A 153 28.58 9.01 -10.89
CA CYS A 153 28.96 9.22 -12.30
C CYS A 153 30.15 8.32 -12.64
N LYS A 154 29.91 7.35 -13.49
CA LYS A 154 31.00 6.62 -14.14
C LYS A 154 31.50 7.37 -15.35
#